data_38f6a284cabc12bd469784d49a45f394
#
_entry.id   38f6a284cabc12bd469784d49a45f394
#
_cell.length_a   1.000
_cell.length_b   1.000
_cell.length_c   1.000
_cell.angle_alpha   90.00
_cell.angle_beta   90.00
_cell.angle_gamma   90.00
#
_symmetry.space_group_name_H-M   'P 1'
#
loop_
_entity.id
_entity.type
_entity.pdbx_description
1 polymer ?
#
loop_
_entity_poly.entity_id
_entity_poly.type
_entity_poly.pdbx_seq_one_letter_code
_entity_poly.pdbx_strand_id
1 'polypeptide(L)'
;STYYETPNIDKLSKSGMIFYNGYASAANCAPSRATMLSGKYQNAHGIYSVVNPFLGYGSDRGSRKTRKLIPIKTKSNLDLDFFVIPEMLKDLGYVNGHFGKWHLGDIGFHPENSGFDINIGGNKHGGPGGYFSPYKYTNMDDGPKGEYLTDRIGDEVVNFIENNRENNFFAYVPFFSVHTPIQSKPDYQKKYRNKNSNEYHNRADYAGMIQSLDENVGKIIDKIDALNLS
;
A
#
# COMPACT_ATOMS: atom_id res chain seq x y z
N SER A 1 10.37 -9.77 -16.00
CA SER A 1 9.89 -9.25 -17.31
C SER A 1 10.94 -8.31 -17.91
N THR A 2 11.18 -8.40 -19.20
CA THR A 2 12.05 -7.44 -19.90
C THR A 2 11.34 -6.11 -20.20
N TYR A 3 10.02 -6.05 -20.07
CA TYR A 3 9.22 -4.86 -20.32
C TYR A 3 9.20 -3.91 -19.11
N TYR A 4 8.91 -4.43 -17.92
CA TYR A 4 8.94 -3.66 -16.67
C TYR A 4 10.39 -3.55 -16.16
N GLU A 5 10.75 -2.39 -15.66
CA GLU A 5 12.09 -2.09 -15.13
C GLU A 5 12.00 -1.79 -13.64
N THR A 6 12.70 -2.59 -12.84
CA THR A 6 12.71 -2.51 -11.38
C THR A 6 14.13 -2.61 -10.81
N PRO A 7 15.06 -1.72 -11.25
CA PRO A 7 16.47 -1.86 -10.87
C PRO A 7 16.73 -1.72 -9.36
N ASN A 8 15.94 -0.91 -8.66
CA ASN A 8 16.10 -0.71 -7.23
C ASN A 8 15.57 -1.90 -6.41
N ILE A 9 14.41 -2.44 -6.77
CA ILE A 9 13.87 -3.68 -6.19
C ILE A 9 14.79 -4.85 -6.51
N ASP A 10 15.36 -4.92 -7.72
CA ASP A 10 16.33 -5.93 -8.10
C ASP A 10 17.63 -5.81 -7.29
N LYS A 11 18.10 -4.59 -6.99
CA LYS A 11 19.23 -4.33 -6.08
C LYS A 11 18.93 -4.82 -4.68
N LEU A 12 17.76 -4.47 -4.13
CA LEU A 12 17.31 -4.93 -2.81
C LEU A 12 17.24 -6.46 -2.72
N SER A 13 16.73 -7.11 -3.75
CA SER A 13 16.62 -8.58 -3.79
C SER A 13 17.99 -9.29 -3.74
N LYS A 14 19.05 -8.64 -4.23
CA LYS A 14 20.42 -9.18 -4.21
C LYS A 14 21.11 -9.00 -2.85
N SER A 15 20.69 -8.03 -2.05
CA SER A 15 21.23 -7.78 -0.71
C SER A 15 20.43 -8.47 0.41
N GLY A 16 19.31 -9.08 0.08
CA GLY A 16 18.41 -9.71 1.04
C GLY A 16 18.08 -11.17 0.72
N MET A 17 16.96 -11.64 1.27
CA MET A 17 16.45 -12.99 1.08
C MET A 17 15.21 -12.97 0.16
N ILE A 18 15.20 -13.86 -0.84
CA ILE A 18 14.06 -14.02 -1.76
C ILE A 18 13.29 -15.29 -1.39
N PHE A 19 11.99 -15.15 -1.12
CA PHE A 19 11.08 -16.27 -0.89
C PHE A 19 10.33 -16.62 -2.17
N TYR A 20 10.74 -17.67 -2.87
CA TYR A 20 10.09 -18.10 -4.12
C TYR A 20 8.69 -18.69 -3.92
N ASN A 21 8.40 -19.19 -2.72
CA ASN A 21 7.13 -19.77 -2.34
C ASN A 21 6.38 -18.90 -1.32
N GLY A 22 6.35 -17.57 -1.53
CA GLY A 22 5.55 -16.65 -0.74
C GLY A 22 4.10 -16.61 -1.24
N TYR A 23 3.14 -16.83 -0.33
CA TYR A 23 1.71 -16.84 -0.67
C TYR A 23 0.96 -15.72 0.05
N ALA A 24 0.16 -14.95 -0.70
CA ALA A 24 -0.79 -14.06 -0.08
C ALA A 24 -1.91 -14.85 0.59
N SER A 25 -2.33 -14.42 1.78
CA SER A 25 -3.38 -15.10 2.54
C SER A 25 -4.77 -14.98 1.91
N ALA A 26 -4.98 -14.03 1.03
CA ALA A 26 -6.21 -13.84 0.27
C ALA A 26 -5.94 -13.16 -1.07
N ALA A 27 -6.87 -13.32 -2.02
CA ALA A 27 -6.81 -12.68 -3.33
C ALA A 27 -7.17 -11.17 -3.31
N ASN A 28 -7.66 -10.66 -2.17
CA ASN A 28 -8.13 -9.28 -2.01
C ASN A 28 -7.28 -8.51 -1.00
N CYS A 29 -7.30 -7.17 -1.14
CA CYS A 29 -6.48 -6.25 -0.36
C CYS A 29 -6.78 -6.28 1.15
N ALA A 30 -8.02 -6.01 1.58
CA ALA A 30 -8.34 -5.89 3.01
C ALA A 30 -8.05 -7.19 3.80
N PRO A 31 -8.50 -8.39 3.38
CA PRO A 31 -8.20 -9.60 4.13
C PRO A 31 -6.70 -9.96 4.16
N SER A 32 -5.95 -9.73 3.06
CA SER A 32 -4.50 -9.94 3.07
C SER A 32 -3.78 -8.98 4.02
N ARG A 33 -4.21 -7.71 4.07
CA ARG A 33 -3.64 -6.70 4.98
C ARG A 33 -3.92 -7.02 6.44
N ALA A 34 -5.16 -7.41 6.75
CA ALA A 34 -5.55 -7.83 8.09
C ALA A 34 -4.70 -9.02 8.57
N THR A 35 -4.52 -10.03 7.73
CA THR A 35 -3.68 -11.19 8.05
C THR A 35 -2.21 -10.78 8.26
N MET A 36 -1.66 -9.93 7.40
CA MET A 36 -0.26 -9.51 7.49
C MET A 36 0.03 -8.75 8.80
N LEU A 37 -0.87 -7.86 9.22
CA LEU A 37 -0.67 -7.06 10.43
C LEU A 37 -0.96 -7.84 11.71
N SER A 38 -1.98 -8.70 11.72
CA SER A 38 -2.44 -9.41 12.92
C SER A 38 -1.88 -10.84 13.05
N GLY A 39 -1.26 -11.39 12.01
CA GLY A 39 -0.85 -12.81 11.98
C GLY A 39 -2.02 -13.80 12.01
N LYS A 40 -3.27 -13.34 11.82
CA LYS A 40 -4.47 -14.20 11.86
C LYS A 40 -5.07 -14.37 10.48
N TYR A 41 -5.61 -15.55 10.19
CA TYR A 41 -6.35 -15.82 8.96
C TYR A 41 -7.76 -15.23 8.98
N GLN A 42 -8.42 -15.19 7.80
CA GLN A 42 -9.73 -14.58 7.60
C GLN A 42 -10.83 -15.11 8.53
N ASN A 43 -10.79 -16.41 8.88
CA ASN A 43 -11.76 -17.00 9.80
C ASN A 43 -11.65 -16.47 11.24
N ALA A 44 -10.50 -15.96 11.64
CA ALA A 44 -10.30 -15.34 12.95
C ALA A 44 -10.70 -13.85 12.93
N HIS A 45 -10.21 -13.05 11.98
CA HIS A 45 -10.51 -11.62 11.96
C HIS A 45 -11.83 -11.26 11.25
N GLY A 46 -12.47 -12.19 10.52
CA GLY A 46 -13.79 -11.99 9.91
C GLY A 46 -13.83 -11.08 8.69
N ILE A 47 -12.68 -10.67 8.15
CA ILE A 47 -12.57 -9.88 6.92
C ILE A 47 -12.30 -10.87 5.78
N TYR A 48 -13.35 -11.22 5.04
CA TYR A 48 -13.27 -12.23 3.97
C TYR A 48 -13.13 -11.63 2.58
N SER A 49 -13.52 -10.36 2.43
CA SER A 49 -13.49 -9.65 1.16
C SER A 49 -13.40 -8.15 1.42
N VAL A 50 -13.23 -7.38 0.35
CA VAL A 50 -13.34 -5.91 0.42
C VAL A 50 -14.79 -5.50 0.59
N VAL A 51 -15.07 -4.57 1.49
CA VAL A 51 -16.40 -4.01 1.71
C VAL A 51 -16.56 -2.77 0.83
N ASN A 52 -17.70 -2.67 0.16
CA ASN A 52 -18.09 -1.40 -0.43
C ASN A 52 -18.49 -0.46 0.71
N PRO A 53 -17.78 0.67 0.93
CA PRO A 53 -18.07 1.58 2.05
C PRO A 53 -19.48 2.20 1.99
N PHE A 54 -20.14 2.14 0.82
CA PHE A 54 -21.50 2.66 0.62
C PHE A 54 -22.60 1.60 0.80
N LEU A 55 -22.26 0.31 0.71
CA LEU A 55 -23.26 -0.78 0.74
C LEU A 55 -23.14 -1.70 1.95
N GLY A 56 -22.11 -1.57 2.77
CA GLY A 56 -21.91 -2.37 3.99
C GLY A 56 -21.75 -3.89 3.78
N TYR A 57 -21.55 -4.34 2.56
CA TYR A 57 -21.35 -5.75 2.17
C TYR A 57 -20.17 -5.86 1.22
N GLY A 58 -19.53 -7.03 1.19
CA GLY A 58 -18.40 -7.31 0.28
C GLY A 58 -18.71 -6.90 -1.15
N SER A 59 -17.68 -6.63 -1.94
CA SER A 59 -17.68 -5.95 -3.25
C SER A 59 -18.79 -6.43 -4.21
N ASP A 60 -20.01 -6.07 -3.91
CA ASP A 60 -21.19 -6.52 -4.59
C ASP A 60 -21.60 -5.54 -5.70
N ARG A 61 -20.92 -5.61 -6.83
CA ARG A 61 -21.31 -4.87 -8.04
C ARG A 61 -22.50 -5.50 -8.78
N GLY A 62 -23.08 -6.59 -8.25
CA GLY A 62 -24.18 -7.31 -8.86
C GLY A 62 -25.47 -7.22 -8.08
N SER A 63 -26.62 -7.19 -8.77
CA SER A 63 -27.94 -7.30 -8.16
C SER A 63 -28.04 -8.60 -7.35
N ARG A 64 -28.48 -8.54 -6.09
CA ARG A 64 -28.80 -9.71 -5.26
C ARG A 64 -29.73 -10.70 -5.95
N LYS A 65 -30.56 -10.22 -6.89
CA LYS A 65 -31.56 -11.01 -7.61
C LYS A 65 -30.96 -12.02 -8.61
N THR A 66 -29.68 -11.84 -9.01
CA THR A 66 -29.02 -12.68 -10.02
C THR A 66 -28.02 -13.67 -9.44
N ARG A 67 -27.79 -13.65 -8.13
CA ARG A 67 -26.81 -14.55 -7.48
C ARG A 67 -27.42 -15.86 -7.04
N LYS A 68 -26.72 -16.95 -7.37
CA LYS A 68 -27.07 -18.30 -6.89
C LYS A 68 -26.71 -18.55 -5.42
N LEU A 69 -25.74 -17.78 -4.89
CA LEU A 69 -25.23 -17.94 -3.53
C LEU A 69 -25.27 -16.60 -2.79
N ILE A 70 -25.60 -16.66 -1.51
CA ILE A 70 -25.53 -15.50 -0.60
C ILE A 70 -24.08 -15.42 -0.11
N PRO A 71 -23.35 -14.30 -0.36
CA PRO A 71 -21.99 -14.15 0.12
C PRO A 71 -21.96 -14.09 1.65
N ILE A 72 -20.88 -14.61 2.23
CA ILE A 72 -20.64 -14.49 3.66
C ILE A 72 -20.56 -13.01 4.07
N LYS A 73 -21.14 -12.68 5.21
CA LYS A 73 -21.01 -11.34 5.79
C LYS A 73 -19.54 -11.12 6.18
N THR A 74 -18.94 -10.05 5.69
CA THR A 74 -17.57 -9.67 6.01
C THR A 74 -17.53 -8.43 6.90
N LYS A 75 -16.57 -8.36 7.83
CA LYS A 75 -16.29 -7.14 8.58
C LYS A 75 -15.65 -6.09 7.66
N SER A 76 -15.84 -4.83 7.97
CA SER A 76 -15.27 -3.67 7.25
C SER A 76 -13.99 -3.15 7.87
N ASN A 77 -13.72 -3.53 9.11
CA ASN A 77 -12.59 -3.06 9.90
C ASN A 77 -11.91 -4.22 10.62
N LEU A 78 -10.64 -4.05 10.92
CA LEU A 78 -9.90 -4.92 11.83
C LEU A 78 -10.23 -4.50 13.25
N ASP A 79 -10.72 -5.45 14.05
CA ASP A 79 -11.05 -5.18 15.46
C ASP A 79 -9.77 -4.83 16.24
N LEU A 80 -9.87 -3.87 17.13
CA LEU A 80 -8.75 -3.40 17.95
C LEU A 80 -8.32 -4.40 19.04
N ASP A 81 -9.08 -5.48 19.24
CA ASP A 81 -8.69 -6.58 20.14
C ASP A 81 -7.58 -7.49 19.53
N PHE A 82 -7.29 -7.33 18.24
CA PHE A 82 -6.17 -8.02 17.64
C PHE A 82 -4.87 -7.26 17.89
N PHE A 83 -3.98 -7.87 18.65
CA PHE A 83 -2.63 -7.36 18.85
C PHE A 83 -1.87 -7.39 17.51
N VAL A 84 -1.48 -6.25 17.00
CA VAL A 84 -0.86 -6.08 15.68
C VAL A 84 0.62 -5.67 15.79
N ILE A 85 1.37 -5.87 14.70
CA ILE A 85 2.81 -5.62 14.66
C ILE A 85 3.20 -4.23 15.21
N PRO A 86 2.55 -3.12 14.81
CA PRO A 86 2.97 -1.81 15.33
C PRO A 86 2.71 -1.63 16.83
N GLU A 87 1.69 -2.25 17.41
CA GLU A 87 1.48 -2.23 18.87
C GLU A 87 2.60 -2.94 19.61
N MET A 88 2.99 -4.15 19.12
CA MET A 88 4.13 -4.87 19.68
C MET A 88 5.42 -4.06 19.61
N LEU A 89 5.68 -3.37 18.50
CA LEU A 89 6.89 -2.56 18.33
C LEU A 89 6.84 -1.29 19.19
N LYS A 90 5.67 -0.71 19.39
CA LYS A 90 5.47 0.43 20.28
C LYS A 90 5.83 0.10 21.72
N ASP A 91 5.43 -1.07 22.22
CA ASP A 91 5.81 -1.58 23.54
C ASP A 91 7.33 -1.76 23.69
N LEU A 92 8.03 -1.96 22.57
CA LEU A 92 9.50 -2.02 22.51
C LEU A 92 10.18 -0.66 22.28
N GLY A 93 9.43 0.43 22.30
CA GLY A 93 9.93 1.79 22.16
C GLY A 93 10.21 2.24 20.73
N TYR A 94 9.61 1.59 19.73
CA TYR A 94 9.69 2.03 18.34
C TYR A 94 8.74 3.19 18.05
N VAL A 95 9.16 4.10 17.17
CA VAL A 95 8.30 5.10 16.54
C VAL A 95 7.71 4.49 15.25
N ASN A 96 6.40 4.38 15.18
CA ASN A 96 5.73 3.65 14.09
C ASN A 96 5.07 4.60 13.07
N GLY A 97 5.46 4.53 11.81
CA GLY A 97 4.89 5.30 10.72
C GLY A 97 4.13 4.44 9.69
N HIS A 98 2.94 4.89 9.31
CA HIS A 98 2.12 4.30 8.24
C HIS A 98 2.06 5.26 7.06
N PHE A 99 2.41 4.80 5.84
CA PHE A 99 2.53 5.64 4.65
C PHE A 99 1.83 5.00 3.44
N GLY A 100 0.58 5.36 3.19
CA GLY A 100 -0.19 4.89 2.05
C GLY A 100 -1.52 4.24 2.40
N LYS A 101 -1.84 3.13 1.74
CA LYS A 101 -3.14 2.47 1.83
C LYS A 101 -3.34 1.74 3.16
N TRP A 102 -4.41 2.10 3.89
CA TRP A 102 -4.87 1.32 5.06
C TRP A 102 -5.90 0.26 4.67
N HIS A 103 -7.14 0.67 4.41
CA HIS A 103 -8.25 -0.18 3.98
C HIS A 103 -8.67 -1.25 5.03
N LEU A 104 -8.47 -0.97 6.31
CA LEU A 104 -8.84 -1.85 7.43
C LEU A 104 -9.76 -1.18 8.45
N GLY A 105 -10.43 -0.12 8.05
CA GLY A 105 -11.46 0.56 8.85
C GLY A 105 -11.58 2.04 8.59
N ASP A 106 -12.68 2.60 9.14
CA ASP A 106 -13.03 4.02 9.13
C ASP A 106 -12.66 4.67 10.47
N ILE A 107 -13.23 5.83 10.76
CA ILE A 107 -13.06 6.57 12.02
C ILE A 107 -13.12 5.62 13.22
N GLY A 108 -12.12 5.69 14.11
CA GLY A 108 -11.95 4.79 15.25
C GLY A 108 -11.20 3.48 14.94
N PHE A 109 -10.89 3.22 13.66
CA PHE A 109 -10.12 2.05 13.21
C PHE A 109 -9.01 2.44 12.20
N HIS A 110 -8.53 3.66 12.28
CA HIS A 110 -7.41 4.15 11.48
C HIS A 110 -6.08 3.61 11.99
N PRO A 111 -4.97 3.73 11.24
CA PRO A 111 -3.64 3.29 11.67
C PRO A 111 -3.26 3.74 13.09
N GLU A 112 -3.63 4.96 13.48
CA GLU A 112 -3.34 5.54 14.80
C GLU A 112 -4.03 4.75 15.95
N ASN A 113 -5.16 4.10 15.67
CA ASN A 113 -5.85 3.24 16.62
C ASN A 113 -5.24 1.82 16.72
N SER A 114 -4.25 1.51 15.86
CA SER A 114 -3.58 0.22 15.75
C SER A 114 -2.06 0.33 15.97
N GLY A 115 -1.63 1.26 16.84
CA GLY A 115 -0.24 1.38 17.28
C GLY A 115 0.69 2.22 16.39
N PHE A 116 0.20 2.84 15.32
CA PHE A 116 0.99 3.80 14.54
C PHE A 116 0.95 5.20 15.16
N ASP A 117 2.10 5.87 15.22
CA ASP A 117 2.25 7.23 15.73
C ASP A 117 2.00 8.27 14.62
N ILE A 118 2.27 7.89 13.38
CA ILE A 118 2.11 8.72 12.18
C ILE A 118 1.30 7.95 11.15
N ASN A 119 0.34 8.64 10.52
CA ASN A 119 -0.47 8.11 9.44
C ASN A 119 -0.54 9.11 8.27
N ILE A 120 0.08 8.76 7.16
CA ILE A 120 0.06 9.53 5.92
C ILE A 120 -0.66 8.72 4.84
N GLY A 121 -1.82 9.20 4.42
CA GLY A 121 -2.60 8.59 3.33
C GLY A 121 -3.56 7.48 3.75
N GLY A 122 -3.48 6.95 4.98
CA GLY A 122 -4.23 5.78 5.42
C GLY A 122 -5.64 6.11 5.90
N ASN A 123 -6.65 5.52 5.27
CA ASN A 123 -8.05 5.56 5.70
C ASN A 123 -8.82 4.33 5.18
N LYS A 124 -10.17 4.36 5.25
CA LYS A 124 -11.05 3.28 4.82
C LYS A 124 -11.00 2.95 3.31
N HIS A 125 -10.52 3.87 2.48
CA HIS A 125 -10.59 3.69 1.03
C HIS A 125 -9.57 2.68 0.53
N GLY A 126 -10.02 1.80 -0.38
CA GLY A 126 -9.18 0.76 -0.97
C GLY A 126 -8.31 1.23 -2.14
N GLY A 127 -8.51 2.45 -2.62
CA GLY A 127 -7.75 3.06 -3.70
C GLY A 127 -7.71 4.57 -3.55
N PRO A 128 -6.78 5.27 -4.24
CA PRO A 128 -6.52 6.69 -4.01
C PRO A 128 -7.53 7.62 -4.72
N GLY A 129 -8.38 7.09 -5.61
CA GLY A 129 -9.27 7.90 -6.44
C GLY A 129 -8.57 8.68 -7.56
N GLY A 130 -7.27 8.76 -7.54
CA GLY A 130 -6.38 9.41 -8.52
C GLY A 130 -4.95 9.45 -8.00
N TYR A 131 -3.98 9.57 -8.92
CA TYR A 131 -2.55 9.60 -8.58
C TYR A 131 -1.91 10.97 -8.70
N PHE A 132 -2.67 11.97 -9.08
CA PHE A 132 -2.18 13.35 -9.17
C PHE A 132 -2.96 14.27 -8.24
N SER A 133 -2.25 15.18 -7.56
CA SER A 133 -2.87 16.22 -6.75
C SER A 133 -3.79 17.12 -7.62
N PRO A 134 -5.00 17.46 -7.09
CA PRO A 134 -5.52 17.24 -5.75
C PRO A 134 -5.93 15.78 -5.49
N TYR A 135 -5.58 15.26 -4.30
CA TYR A 135 -5.87 13.88 -3.90
C TYR A 135 -7.31 13.72 -3.43
N LYS A 136 -7.96 12.58 -3.75
CA LYS A 136 -9.41 12.43 -3.51
C LYS A 136 -9.76 11.58 -2.30
N TYR A 137 -9.09 10.43 -2.15
CA TYR A 137 -9.45 9.42 -1.16
C TYR A 137 -8.28 9.06 -0.24
N THR A 138 -7.46 10.03 0.06
CA THR A 138 -6.40 9.95 1.06
C THR A 138 -6.69 10.94 2.19
N ASN A 139 -6.09 10.75 3.36
CA ASN A 139 -6.11 11.71 4.45
C ASN A 139 -4.89 12.64 4.44
N MET A 140 -4.37 12.90 3.25
CA MET A 140 -3.23 13.81 3.03
C MET A 140 -3.73 15.14 2.50
N ASP A 141 -3.07 16.21 2.90
CA ASP A 141 -3.23 17.51 2.28
C ASP A 141 -2.75 17.50 0.82
N ASP A 142 -3.42 18.27 -0.01
CA ASP A 142 -3.04 18.42 -1.40
C ASP A 142 -1.65 19.08 -1.51
N GLY A 143 -0.82 18.51 -2.34
CA GLY A 143 0.42 19.11 -2.77
C GLY A 143 0.24 20.01 -4.01
N PRO A 144 1.32 20.51 -4.59
CA PRO A 144 1.28 21.25 -5.84
C PRO A 144 0.50 20.52 -6.92
N LYS A 145 -0.21 21.26 -7.78
CA LYS A 145 -0.96 20.66 -8.88
C LYS A 145 -0.08 19.77 -9.75
N GLY A 146 -0.49 18.53 -9.89
CA GLY A 146 0.23 17.54 -10.69
C GLY A 146 1.31 16.75 -9.89
N GLU A 147 1.49 17.00 -8.61
CA GLU A 147 2.31 16.15 -7.74
C GLU A 147 1.81 14.71 -7.78
N TYR A 148 2.75 13.77 -7.92
CA TYR A 148 2.40 12.36 -8.09
C TYR A 148 2.38 11.63 -6.74
N LEU A 149 1.27 10.99 -6.42
CA LEU A 149 1.00 10.38 -5.11
C LEU A 149 2.10 9.40 -4.64
N THR A 150 2.63 8.58 -5.54
CA THR A 150 3.68 7.61 -5.19
C THR A 150 4.96 8.33 -4.78
N ASP A 151 5.31 9.43 -5.45
CA ASP A 151 6.49 10.24 -5.11
C ASP A 151 6.28 10.94 -3.76
N ARG A 152 5.10 11.53 -3.55
CA ARG A 152 4.76 12.19 -2.29
C ARG A 152 4.86 11.21 -1.10
N ILE A 153 4.34 10.00 -1.23
CA ILE A 153 4.47 8.98 -0.18
C ILE A 153 5.94 8.64 0.06
N GLY A 154 6.73 8.47 -1.00
CA GLY A 154 8.17 8.23 -0.86
C GLY A 154 8.91 9.35 -0.13
N ASP A 155 8.57 10.62 -0.41
CA ASP A 155 9.13 11.79 0.25
C ASP A 155 8.76 11.85 1.73
N GLU A 156 7.52 11.53 2.09
CA GLU A 156 7.07 11.47 3.48
C GLU A 156 7.82 10.37 4.28
N VAL A 157 8.07 9.21 3.65
CA VAL A 157 8.88 8.15 4.27
C VAL A 157 10.32 8.60 4.49
N VAL A 158 10.94 9.23 3.50
CA VAL A 158 12.30 9.77 3.62
C VAL A 158 12.40 10.80 4.75
N ASN A 159 11.43 11.70 4.86
CA ASN A 159 11.35 12.67 5.95
C ASN A 159 11.17 12.00 7.32
N PHE A 160 10.33 10.97 7.37
CA PHE A 160 10.13 10.19 8.59
C PHE A 160 11.43 9.52 9.07
N ILE A 161 12.16 8.89 8.15
CA ILE A 161 13.45 8.24 8.45
C ILE A 161 14.46 9.27 8.95
N GLU A 162 14.60 10.40 8.29
CA GLU A 162 15.51 11.50 8.71
C GLU A 162 15.20 11.99 10.13
N ASN A 163 13.90 12.23 10.41
CA ASN A 163 13.44 12.73 11.70
C ASN A 163 13.59 11.72 12.84
N ASN A 164 13.68 10.43 12.51
CA ASN A 164 13.76 9.34 13.50
C ASN A 164 15.10 8.58 13.44
N ARG A 165 16.12 9.15 12.82
CA ARG A 165 17.44 8.49 12.64
C ARG A 165 18.14 8.08 13.95
N GLU A 166 17.82 8.72 15.07
CA GLU A 166 18.36 8.42 16.39
C GLU A 166 17.44 7.48 17.21
N ASN A 167 16.28 7.10 16.66
CA ASN A 167 15.28 6.26 17.30
C ASN A 167 15.20 4.90 16.62
N ASN A 168 14.75 3.89 17.35
CA ASN A 168 14.20 2.70 16.70
C ASN A 168 12.89 3.09 16.03
N PHE A 169 12.72 2.77 14.76
CA PHE A 169 11.50 3.08 14.04
C PHE A 169 11.00 1.90 13.20
N PHE A 170 9.72 1.91 12.93
CA PHE A 170 9.05 1.02 11.99
C PHE A 170 8.29 1.82 10.95
N ALA A 171 8.69 1.73 9.69
CA ALA A 171 8.01 2.35 8.57
C ALA A 171 7.25 1.29 7.77
N TYR A 172 5.92 1.29 7.86
CA TYR A 172 5.05 0.48 7.02
C TYR A 172 4.61 1.30 5.81
N VAL A 173 5.05 0.90 4.63
CA VAL A 173 4.91 1.69 3.38
C VAL A 173 4.06 0.94 2.35
N PRO A 174 2.76 0.81 2.57
CA PRO A 174 1.84 0.16 1.64
C PRO A 174 1.40 1.12 0.53
N PHE A 175 2.24 1.38 -0.45
CA PHE A 175 1.90 2.23 -1.59
C PHE A 175 0.53 1.89 -2.20
N PHE A 176 -0.16 2.89 -2.76
CA PHE A 176 -1.36 2.65 -3.56
C PHE A 176 -1.04 2.04 -4.93
N SER A 177 0.15 2.30 -5.47
CA SER A 177 0.62 1.71 -6.73
C SER A 177 0.69 0.18 -6.62
N VAL A 178 0.16 -0.55 -7.58
CA VAL A 178 -0.36 -0.11 -8.88
C VAL A 178 -1.89 -0.31 -8.99
N HIS A 179 -2.65 0.17 -8.00
CA HIS A 179 -4.11 0.06 -7.97
C HIS A 179 -4.76 1.00 -8.99
N THR A 180 -5.98 0.69 -9.42
CA THR A 180 -6.79 1.58 -10.26
C THR A 180 -7.16 2.88 -9.51
N PRO A 181 -7.29 4.01 -10.25
CA PRO A 181 -7.15 4.17 -11.70
C PRO A 181 -5.69 4.02 -12.14
N ILE A 182 -5.46 3.41 -13.32
CA ILE A 182 -4.10 3.26 -13.84
C ILE A 182 -3.66 4.59 -14.44
N GLN A 183 -2.80 5.30 -13.71
CA GLN A 183 -2.32 6.62 -14.05
C GLN A 183 -0.83 6.72 -13.71
N SER A 184 0.00 6.98 -14.69
CA SER A 184 1.44 7.22 -14.51
C SER A 184 1.87 8.56 -15.07
N LYS A 185 3.07 8.98 -14.71
CA LYS A 185 3.67 10.22 -15.24
C LYS A 185 3.78 10.14 -16.77
N PRO A 186 3.47 11.21 -17.51
CA PRO A 186 3.44 11.20 -18.98
C PRO A 186 4.76 10.76 -19.63
N ASP A 187 5.90 11.17 -19.07
CA ASP A 187 7.22 10.82 -19.60
C ASP A 187 7.50 9.31 -19.51
N TYR A 188 7.06 8.67 -18.42
CA TYR A 188 7.18 7.22 -18.27
C TYR A 188 6.28 6.48 -19.25
N GLN A 189 5.04 6.95 -19.46
CA GLN A 189 4.19 6.37 -20.50
C GLN A 189 4.85 6.47 -21.89
N LYS A 190 5.44 7.63 -22.23
CA LYS A 190 6.16 7.81 -23.48
C LYS A 190 7.32 6.85 -23.62
N LYS A 191 8.15 6.67 -22.56
CA LYS A 191 9.24 5.71 -22.53
C LYS A 191 8.75 4.31 -22.87
N TYR A 192 7.73 3.82 -22.17
CA TYR A 192 7.26 2.43 -22.32
C TYR A 192 6.44 2.19 -23.59
N ARG A 193 5.81 3.21 -24.18
CA ARG A 193 5.18 3.09 -25.52
C ARG A 193 6.20 2.83 -26.61
N ASN A 194 7.43 3.32 -26.45
CA ASN A 194 8.51 3.15 -27.40
C ASN A 194 9.35 1.88 -27.14
N LYS A 195 9.06 1.13 -26.09
CA LYS A 195 9.76 -0.10 -25.74
C LYS A 195 9.11 -1.31 -26.36
N ASN A 196 9.92 -2.29 -26.77
CA ASN A 196 9.41 -3.55 -27.28
C ASN A 196 8.54 -4.24 -26.25
N SER A 197 7.33 -4.59 -26.63
CA SER A 197 6.31 -5.23 -25.81
C SER A 197 5.99 -6.63 -26.34
N ASN A 198 5.21 -7.40 -25.56
CA ASN A 198 4.67 -8.69 -25.97
C ASN A 198 3.18 -8.75 -25.60
N GLU A 199 2.49 -9.85 -25.91
CA GLU A 199 1.06 -9.96 -25.69
C GLU A 199 0.63 -9.83 -24.21
N TYR A 200 1.52 -10.18 -23.25
CA TYR A 200 1.24 -10.16 -21.82
C TYR A 200 1.70 -8.87 -21.14
N HIS A 201 2.78 -8.24 -21.66
CA HIS A 201 3.38 -7.04 -21.08
C HIS A 201 3.48 -5.94 -22.14
N ASN A 202 2.44 -5.11 -22.21
CA ASN A 202 2.27 -4.08 -23.25
C ASN A 202 1.61 -2.79 -22.74
N ARG A 203 1.31 -2.69 -21.44
CA ARG A 203 0.64 -1.51 -20.88
C ARG A 203 1.67 -0.50 -20.38
N ALA A 204 1.88 0.55 -21.16
CA ALA A 204 2.84 1.61 -20.85
C ALA A 204 2.45 2.44 -19.62
N ASP A 205 1.17 2.68 -19.38
CA ASP A 205 0.65 3.36 -18.20
C ASP A 205 0.95 2.57 -16.91
N TYR A 206 0.71 1.26 -16.94
CA TYR A 206 1.00 0.36 -15.82
C TYR A 206 2.51 0.25 -15.55
N ALA A 207 3.32 0.12 -16.62
CA ALA A 207 4.78 0.08 -16.53
C ALA A 207 5.36 1.37 -15.91
N GLY A 208 4.80 2.54 -16.27
CA GLY A 208 5.20 3.81 -15.67
C GLY A 208 4.85 3.92 -14.18
N MET A 209 3.75 3.28 -13.73
CA MET A 209 3.44 3.19 -12.30
C MET A 209 4.43 2.31 -11.55
N ILE A 210 4.83 1.17 -12.14
CA ILE A 210 5.84 0.28 -11.58
C ILE A 210 7.18 1.00 -11.46
N GLN A 211 7.58 1.75 -12.48
CA GLN A 211 8.83 2.52 -12.45
C GLN A 211 8.79 3.57 -11.32
N SER A 212 7.69 4.31 -11.15
CA SER A 212 7.57 5.27 -10.05
C SER A 212 7.67 4.59 -8.68
N LEU A 213 7.09 3.40 -8.53
CA LEU A 213 7.20 2.61 -7.30
C LEU A 213 8.66 2.20 -7.04
N ASP A 214 9.33 1.65 -8.03
CA ASP A 214 10.73 1.21 -7.94
C ASP A 214 11.68 2.36 -7.56
N GLU A 215 11.50 3.53 -8.18
CA GLU A 215 12.30 4.72 -7.87
C GLU A 215 12.11 5.20 -6.42
N ASN A 216 10.89 5.13 -5.89
CA ASN A 216 10.63 5.49 -4.49
C ASN A 216 11.16 4.44 -3.51
N VAL A 217 11.15 3.14 -3.86
CA VAL A 217 11.87 2.11 -3.10
C VAL A 217 13.37 2.42 -3.07
N GLY A 218 13.95 2.79 -4.23
CA GLY A 218 15.35 3.21 -4.30
C GLY A 218 15.65 4.42 -3.40
N LYS A 219 14.83 5.46 -3.49
CA LYS A 219 14.96 6.67 -2.66
C LYS A 219 14.97 6.37 -1.16
N ILE A 220 14.09 5.46 -0.71
CA ILE A 220 14.02 5.04 0.70
C ILE A 220 15.28 4.29 1.11
N ILE A 221 15.74 3.33 0.30
CA ILE A 221 16.97 2.55 0.57
C ILE A 221 18.20 3.46 0.60
N ASP A 222 18.32 4.34 -0.39
CA ASP A 222 19.44 5.29 -0.46
C ASP A 222 19.47 6.22 0.77
N LYS A 223 18.30 6.60 1.32
CA LYS A 223 18.23 7.37 2.57
C LYS A 223 18.72 6.57 3.78
N ILE A 224 18.33 5.30 3.90
CA ILE A 224 18.77 4.40 4.97
C ILE A 224 20.29 4.22 4.89
N ASP A 225 20.83 3.97 3.71
CA ASP A 225 22.28 3.81 3.48
C ASP A 225 23.05 5.10 3.80
N ALA A 226 22.54 6.26 3.36
CA ALA A 226 23.17 7.57 3.60
C ALA A 226 23.25 7.96 5.09
N LEU A 227 22.32 7.44 5.89
CA LEU A 227 22.29 7.65 7.35
C LEU A 227 23.00 6.53 8.14
N ASN A 228 23.59 5.53 7.47
CA ASN A 228 24.22 4.35 8.07
C ASN A 228 23.27 3.58 9.01
N LEU A 229 22.01 3.40 8.58
CA LEU A 229 20.98 2.67 9.33
C LEU A 229 20.76 1.23 8.81
N SER A 230 21.56 0.77 7.86
CA SER A 230 21.51 -0.58 7.25
C SER A 230 22.34 -1.60 8.02
#